data_53bb28dd0dc470cdad1909d0a11e0b41
#
_entry.id   53bb28dd0dc470cdad1909d0a11e0b41
#
_cell.length_a   1.000
_cell.length_b   1.000
_cell.length_c   1.000
_cell.angle_alpha   90.00
_cell.angle_beta   90.00
_cell.angle_gamma   90.00
#
_symmetry.space_group_name_H-M   'P 1'
#
loop_
_entity.id
_entity.type
_entity.pdbx_description
1 polymer ?
#
loop_
_entity_poly.entity_id
_entity_poly.type
_entity_poly.pdbx_seq_one_letter_code
_entity_poly.pdbx_strand_id
1 'polypeptide(L)'
;MANRSISALSLIAGVALCCSAFAQNAQSQQAVAAKDQKSAPAPAPRHNISGTWTPENGPGGAIQAGGVAAMPNDGKPQHELPYTPYGLETYKSHKALEGHDAVKPAFFNDPRDKCEPLGFPRMNHYNLRMTQILQDDFKVAVMYEYDKRFRTIWTDGRELPVLVDGGVRLGKGWGSDSGHVRESRFYGYSVGRWTDDNTLVVETIGTMPEDRVWLDSTGRPISDQVKVTETFHRVDQGHLEWTEMIDDPKIYTKPWITMDKMRMILADPHTDVMEMYCSPVEMQKYYELYGNDASGVDNK
;
A
#
# COMPACT_ATOMS: atom_id res chain seq x y z
N MET A 1 7.26 -21.38 93.02
CA MET A 1 6.57 -20.17 92.66
C MET A 1 7.11 -19.76 91.28
N ALA A 2 6.37 -20.06 90.24
CA ALA A 2 6.77 -19.80 88.87
C ALA A 2 6.36 -18.38 88.49
N ASN A 3 7.24 -17.60 87.96
CA ASN A 3 6.94 -16.28 87.41
C ASN A 3 7.03 -16.31 85.86
N ARG A 4 5.89 -16.03 85.25
CA ARG A 4 5.75 -15.95 83.82
C ARG A 4 6.35 -14.66 83.29
N SER A 5 7.28 -14.72 82.39
CA SER A 5 7.68 -13.64 81.52
C SER A 5 7.51 -14.12 80.07
N ILE A 6 6.31 -13.86 79.51
CA ILE A 6 6.00 -14.18 78.14
C ILE A 6 5.74 -12.85 77.40
N SER A 7 6.48 -12.65 76.36
CA SER A 7 6.01 -12.04 75.11
C SER A 7 5.92 -10.51 75.03
N ALA A 8 7.04 -9.87 74.91
CA ALA A 8 7.11 -8.59 74.19
C ALA A 8 7.79 -8.70 72.79
N LEU A 9 8.48 -9.81 72.49
CA LEU A 9 9.24 -9.97 71.27
C LEU A 9 8.38 -10.45 70.04
N SER A 10 7.23 -11.10 70.29
CA SER A 10 6.45 -11.68 69.17
C SER A 10 5.55 -10.67 68.45
N LEU A 11 5.26 -9.52 69.07
CA LEU A 11 4.40 -8.50 68.40
C LEU A 11 5.17 -7.59 67.44
N ILE A 12 6.48 -7.38 67.65
CA ILE A 12 7.31 -6.52 66.78
C ILE A 12 7.66 -7.22 65.50
N ALA A 13 7.81 -8.54 65.49
CA ALA A 13 8.09 -9.32 64.26
C ALA A 13 6.89 -9.35 63.29
N GLY A 14 5.67 -9.36 63.79
CA GLY A 14 4.46 -9.37 62.93
C GLY A 14 4.18 -8.06 62.20
N VAL A 15 4.47 -6.93 62.80
CA VAL A 15 4.28 -5.60 62.18
C VAL A 15 5.32 -5.32 61.12
N ALA A 16 6.57 -5.80 61.31
CA ALA A 16 7.63 -5.64 60.33
C ALA A 16 7.40 -6.47 59.04
N LEU A 17 6.79 -7.69 59.14
CA LEU A 17 6.45 -8.50 57.97
C LEU A 17 5.28 -7.90 57.15
N CYS A 18 4.29 -7.29 57.79
CA CYS A 18 3.17 -6.65 57.06
C CYS A 18 3.65 -5.40 56.31
N CYS A 19 4.53 -4.59 56.85
CA CYS A 19 5.07 -3.42 56.15
C CYS A 19 5.89 -3.75 54.93
N SER A 20 6.67 -4.85 54.98
CA SER A 20 7.44 -5.30 53.81
C SER A 20 6.59 -5.86 52.68
N ALA A 21 5.47 -6.53 52.98
CA ALA A 21 4.54 -7.01 51.97
C ALA A 21 3.79 -5.86 51.25
N PHE A 22 3.43 -4.81 51.99
CA PHE A 22 2.83 -3.62 51.36
C PHE A 22 3.81 -2.82 50.51
N ALA A 23 5.07 -2.71 50.91
CA ALA A 23 6.09 -2.02 50.15
C ALA A 23 6.44 -2.78 48.84
N GLN A 24 6.49 -4.11 48.85
CA GLN A 24 6.73 -4.94 47.69
C GLN A 24 5.55 -4.88 46.68
N ASN A 25 4.33 -4.83 47.21
CA ASN A 25 3.13 -4.72 46.34
C ASN A 25 3.02 -3.32 45.71
N ALA A 26 3.38 -2.26 46.38
CA ALA A 26 3.46 -0.91 45.85
C ALA A 26 4.57 -0.77 44.77
N GLN A 27 5.72 -1.40 44.96
CA GLN A 27 6.80 -1.41 43.97
C GLN A 27 6.44 -2.24 42.73
N SER A 28 5.73 -3.37 42.88
CA SER A 28 5.26 -4.15 41.75
C SER A 28 4.16 -3.43 40.96
N GLN A 29 3.26 -2.72 41.61
CA GLN A 29 2.26 -1.90 40.93
C GLN A 29 2.87 -0.68 40.22
N GLN A 30 3.88 -0.03 40.78
CA GLN A 30 4.62 1.03 40.09
C GLN A 30 5.45 0.50 38.91
N ALA A 31 6.02 -0.69 39.00
CA ALA A 31 6.75 -1.32 37.88
C ALA A 31 5.82 -1.77 36.75
N VAL A 32 4.58 -2.17 37.04
CA VAL A 32 3.57 -2.48 36.04
C VAL A 32 3.01 -1.19 35.41
N ALA A 33 2.74 -0.16 36.21
CA ALA A 33 2.29 1.14 35.68
C ALA A 33 3.36 1.85 34.82
N ALA A 34 4.66 1.64 35.12
CA ALA A 34 5.73 2.18 34.29
C ALA A 34 5.93 1.44 32.96
N LYS A 35 5.42 0.21 32.82
CA LYS A 35 5.43 -0.52 31.54
C LYS A 35 4.34 -0.12 30.57
N ASP A 36 3.27 0.49 31.05
CA ASP A 36 2.12 0.94 30.23
C ASP A 36 2.21 2.41 29.80
N GLN A 37 3.22 3.15 30.17
CA GLN A 37 3.51 4.43 29.53
C GLN A 37 4.09 4.14 28.15
N LYS A 38 3.19 4.02 27.15
CA LYS A 38 3.52 4.04 25.75
C LYS A 38 4.31 5.32 25.49
N SER A 39 5.63 5.22 25.42
CA SER A 39 6.48 6.37 25.08
C SER A 39 5.98 6.94 23.76
N ALA A 40 5.94 8.27 23.65
CA ALA A 40 5.60 8.89 22.38
C ALA A 40 6.49 8.29 21.27
N PRO A 41 5.94 8.06 20.07
CA PRO A 41 6.72 7.54 18.95
C PRO A 41 7.96 8.41 18.73
N ALA A 42 9.08 7.79 18.39
CA ALA A 42 10.26 8.55 18.03
C ALA A 42 9.97 9.39 16.77
N PRO A 43 10.57 10.59 16.65
CA PRO A 43 10.33 11.47 15.50
C PRO A 43 10.74 10.78 14.19
N ALA A 44 10.08 11.17 13.10
CA ALA A 44 10.41 10.68 11.77
C ALA A 44 11.85 11.06 11.39
N PRO A 45 12.61 10.15 10.77
CA PRO A 45 13.91 10.48 10.21
C PRO A 45 13.73 11.36 8.98
N ARG A 46 14.55 12.41 8.90
CA ARG A 46 14.49 13.41 7.84
C ARG A 46 14.79 12.83 6.47
N HIS A 47 14.00 13.21 5.46
CA HIS A 47 14.12 12.76 4.07
C HIS A 47 14.32 11.24 3.93
N ASN A 48 13.56 10.47 4.70
CA ASN A 48 13.72 9.02 4.70
C ASN A 48 12.37 8.31 4.89
N ILE A 49 11.95 7.55 3.86
CA ILE A 49 10.78 6.67 3.90
C ILE A 49 11.17 5.19 3.84
N SER A 50 12.46 4.85 3.98
CA SER A 50 12.93 3.45 3.97
C SER A 50 12.29 2.63 5.07
N GLY A 51 12.05 1.37 4.79
CA GLY A 51 11.51 0.40 5.71
C GLY A 51 10.69 -0.67 5.01
N THR A 52 10.30 -1.69 5.77
CA THR A 52 9.27 -2.64 5.36
C THR A 52 7.95 -2.19 5.98
N TRP A 53 6.99 -1.83 5.16
CA TRP A 53 5.74 -1.23 5.57
C TRP A 53 4.58 -2.21 5.37
N THR A 54 3.69 -2.30 6.35
CA THR A 54 2.44 -3.08 6.26
C THR A 54 1.25 -2.17 6.49
N PRO A 55 0.11 -2.36 5.81
CA PRO A 55 -1.10 -1.61 6.10
C PRO A 55 -1.51 -1.77 7.57
N GLU A 56 -1.95 -0.70 8.23
CA GLU A 56 -2.33 -0.70 9.65
C GLU A 56 -3.44 -1.73 9.93
N ASN A 57 -4.34 -1.94 8.97
CA ASN A 57 -5.45 -2.91 9.09
C ASN A 57 -5.04 -4.35 8.70
N GLY A 58 -3.75 -4.60 8.53
CA GLY A 58 -3.20 -5.90 8.19
C GLY A 58 -3.18 -6.22 6.69
N PRO A 59 -2.52 -7.32 6.31
CA PRO A 59 -2.40 -7.76 4.92
C PRO A 59 -3.77 -8.04 4.32
N GLY A 60 -4.04 -7.54 3.12
CA GLY A 60 -5.30 -7.76 2.43
C GLY A 60 -6.49 -6.98 3.02
N GLY A 61 -6.26 -6.12 4.02
CA GLY A 61 -7.17 -5.05 4.44
C GLY A 61 -7.24 -4.03 3.31
N ALA A 62 -7.64 -4.55 2.26
CA ALA A 62 -7.46 -4.09 0.92
C ALA A 62 -7.97 -2.69 0.74
N ILE A 63 -7.14 -1.91 0.19
CA ILE A 63 -7.48 -0.75 -0.59
C ILE A 63 -8.71 -1.04 -1.47
N GLN A 64 -8.92 -2.28 -1.91
CA GLN A 64 -10.02 -2.69 -2.79
C GLN A 64 -11.28 -3.14 -2.07
N ALA A 65 -11.19 -3.76 -0.92
CA ALA A 65 -12.37 -4.31 -0.21
C ALA A 65 -12.97 -3.34 0.81
N GLY A 66 -13.15 -2.09 0.45
CA GLY A 66 -13.67 -1.06 1.34
C GLY A 66 -12.61 -0.47 2.27
N GLY A 67 -11.33 -0.67 1.91
CA GLY A 67 -10.21 0.01 2.53
C GLY A 67 -10.23 1.50 2.23
N VAL A 68 -9.08 2.08 2.11
CA VAL A 68 -8.84 3.52 2.02
C VAL A 68 -9.08 4.09 0.62
N ALA A 69 -9.63 3.31 -0.32
CA ALA A 69 -10.04 3.85 -1.61
C ALA A 69 -11.11 4.92 -1.39
N ALA A 70 -10.81 6.14 -1.82
CA ALA A 70 -11.70 7.28 -1.65
C ALA A 70 -13.06 7.08 -2.32
N MET A 71 -13.13 6.18 -3.29
CA MET A 71 -14.33 5.90 -4.09
C MET A 71 -14.56 4.39 -4.21
N PRO A 72 -15.34 3.78 -3.30
CA PRO A 72 -15.71 2.36 -3.38
C PRO A 72 -16.41 2.01 -4.69
N ASN A 73 -16.18 0.82 -5.22
CA ASN A 73 -16.92 0.30 -6.39
C ASN A 73 -18.10 -0.56 -5.90
N ASP A 74 -19.14 0.11 -5.39
CA ASP A 74 -20.31 -0.53 -4.78
C ASP A 74 -21.64 -0.18 -5.49
N GLY A 75 -21.58 0.44 -6.66
CA GLY A 75 -22.72 0.80 -7.49
C GLY A 75 -23.58 1.95 -6.95
N LYS A 76 -23.14 2.62 -5.89
CA LYS A 76 -23.89 3.75 -5.37
C LYS A 76 -23.59 5.03 -6.15
N PRO A 77 -24.60 5.85 -6.49
CA PRO A 77 -24.41 7.06 -7.29
C PRO A 77 -23.37 8.05 -6.72
N GLN A 78 -23.25 8.15 -5.41
CA GLN A 78 -22.24 9.01 -4.77
C GLN A 78 -20.79 8.48 -4.91
N HIS A 79 -20.62 7.23 -5.32
CA HIS A 79 -19.32 6.59 -5.54
C HIS A 79 -19.03 6.39 -7.04
N GLU A 80 -19.89 6.88 -7.91
CA GLU A 80 -19.63 6.89 -9.36
C GLU A 80 -18.46 7.80 -9.68
N LEU A 81 -17.51 7.28 -10.46
CA LEU A 81 -16.38 8.04 -10.92
C LEU A 81 -16.76 8.97 -12.08
N PRO A 82 -16.09 10.10 -12.22
CA PRO A 82 -16.39 11.10 -13.24
C PRO A 82 -15.86 10.67 -14.61
N TYR A 83 -16.34 9.56 -15.15
CA TYR A 83 -15.89 9.05 -16.44
C TYR A 83 -16.18 10.01 -17.59
N THR A 84 -15.26 10.06 -18.56
CA THR A 84 -15.57 10.50 -19.91
C THR A 84 -16.47 9.46 -20.61
N PRO A 85 -17.11 9.79 -21.76
CA PRO A 85 -17.81 8.77 -22.54
C PRO A 85 -16.91 7.58 -22.92
N TYR A 86 -15.68 7.85 -23.32
CA TYR A 86 -14.68 6.83 -23.63
C TYR A 86 -14.31 5.99 -22.38
N GLY A 87 -14.05 6.65 -21.24
CA GLY A 87 -13.71 5.97 -19.99
C GLY A 87 -14.84 5.04 -19.51
N LEU A 88 -16.10 5.47 -19.65
CA LEU A 88 -17.25 4.64 -19.30
C LEU A 88 -17.40 3.43 -20.24
N GLU A 89 -17.16 3.61 -21.55
CA GLU A 89 -17.17 2.51 -22.51
C GLU A 89 -16.06 1.50 -22.21
N THR A 90 -14.85 2.00 -21.94
CA THR A 90 -13.71 1.18 -21.53
C THR A 90 -14.01 0.41 -20.24
N TYR A 91 -14.56 1.07 -19.21
CA TYR A 91 -14.96 0.39 -17.97
C TYR A 91 -15.95 -0.75 -18.24
N LYS A 92 -16.98 -0.51 -19.03
CA LYS A 92 -17.98 -1.53 -19.39
C LYS A 92 -17.40 -2.69 -20.21
N SER A 93 -16.30 -2.48 -20.92
CA SER A 93 -15.61 -3.55 -21.66
C SER A 93 -14.77 -4.45 -20.76
N HIS A 94 -14.35 -3.95 -19.60
CA HIS A 94 -13.62 -4.71 -18.61
C HIS A 94 -14.57 -5.66 -17.87
N LYS A 95 -14.18 -6.93 -17.79
CA LYS A 95 -14.94 -8.00 -17.14
C LYS A 95 -14.18 -8.47 -15.91
N ALA A 96 -14.42 -7.82 -14.79
CA ALA A 96 -13.75 -8.09 -13.52
C ALA A 96 -14.47 -9.17 -12.70
N LEU A 97 -13.74 -9.85 -11.82
CA LEU A 97 -14.30 -10.81 -10.86
C LEU A 97 -14.80 -10.14 -9.57
N GLU A 98 -14.49 -8.87 -9.38
CA GLU A 98 -14.79 -8.10 -8.17
C GLU A 98 -15.50 -6.79 -8.53
N GLY A 99 -16.16 -6.18 -7.53
CA GLY A 99 -16.87 -4.92 -7.70
C GLY A 99 -18.35 -5.08 -8.02
N HIS A 100 -19.02 -3.96 -8.29
CA HIS A 100 -20.46 -3.93 -8.54
C HIS A 100 -20.86 -4.70 -9.81
N ASP A 101 -20.08 -4.57 -10.87
CA ASP A 101 -20.33 -5.18 -12.17
C ASP A 101 -19.53 -6.50 -12.36
N ALA A 102 -19.21 -7.19 -11.26
CA ALA A 102 -18.46 -8.44 -11.30
C ALA A 102 -19.15 -9.46 -12.21
N VAL A 103 -18.34 -10.16 -13.00
CA VAL A 103 -18.80 -11.20 -13.91
C VAL A 103 -18.42 -12.58 -13.42
N LYS A 104 -19.03 -13.62 -14.00
CA LYS A 104 -18.62 -15.00 -13.79
C LYS A 104 -17.20 -15.24 -14.31
N PRO A 105 -16.42 -16.19 -13.73
CA PRO A 105 -15.08 -16.52 -14.20
C PRO A 105 -14.96 -16.80 -15.70
N ALA A 106 -15.97 -17.42 -16.30
CA ALA A 106 -15.99 -17.70 -17.74
C ALA A 106 -15.92 -16.44 -18.66
N PHE A 107 -16.29 -15.27 -18.14
CA PHE A 107 -16.33 -14.03 -18.89
C PHE A 107 -15.22 -13.03 -18.52
N PHE A 108 -14.39 -13.40 -17.55
CA PHE A 108 -13.30 -12.59 -17.05
C PHE A 108 -12.27 -12.27 -18.15
N ASN A 109 -11.82 -11.02 -18.23
CA ASN A 109 -10.87 -10.61 -19.26
C ASN A 109 -9.73 -9.71 -18.74
N ASP A 110 -9.48 -9.72 -17.44
CA ASP A 110 -8.38 -8.98 -16.85
C ASP A 110 -7.03 -9.45 -17.43
N PRO A 111 -6.13 -8.55 -17.89
CA PRO A 111 -4.79 -8.92 -18.38
C PRO A 111 -3.95 -9.72 -17.37
N ARG A 112 -4.17 -9.49 -16.07
CA ARG A 112 -3.56 -10.26 -14.98
C ARG A 112 -3.78 -11.77 -15.13
N ASP A 113 -4.87 -12.18 -15.72
CA ASP A 113 -5.24 -13.56 -15.98
C ASP A 113 -4.19 -14.32 -16.80
N LYS A 114 -3.51 -13.63 -17.68
CA LYS A 114 -2.37 -14.15 -18.45
C LYS A 114 -1.04 -13.91 -17.76
N CYS A 115 -1.04 -13.56 -16.47
CA CYS A 115 0.12 -13.14 -15.70
C CYS A 115 0.86 -11.93 -16.31
N GLU A 116 0.14 -11.05 -17.01
CA GLU A 116 0.67 -9.73 -17.30
C GLU A 116 0.99 -9.00 -15.99
N PRO A 117 2.05 -8.20 -15.94
CA PRO A 117 2.33 -7.39 -14.76
C PRO A 117 1.13 -6.52 -14.40
N LEU A 118 0.79 -6.43 -13.11
CA LEU A 118 -0.33 -5.56 -12.67
C LEU A 118 -0.14 -4.11 -13.11
N GLY A 119 1.10 -3.68 -13.21
CA GLY A 119 1.43 -2.32 -13.59
C GLY A 119 1.13 -1.30 -12.48
N PHE A 120 1.39 -0.05 -12.81
CA PHE A 120 1.18 1.07 -11.89
C PHE A 120 0.05 1.97 -12.41
N PRO A 121 -0.86 2.43 -11.56
CA PRO A 121 -0.84 2.35 -10.09
C PRO A 121 -1.50 1.09 -9.50
N ARG A 122 -2.02 0.16 -10.31
CA ARG A 122 -2.75 -1.00 -9.84
C ARG A 122 -2.02 -1.80 -8.75
N MET A 123 -0.68 -1.88 -8.83
CA MET A 123 0.13 -2.56 -7.81
C MET A 123 -0.12 -2.00 -6.40
N ASN A 124 -0.40 -0.70 -6.29
CA ASN A 124 -0.73 -0.06 -5.01
C ASN A 124 -2.13 -0.46 -4.51
N HIS A 125 -3.03 -0.86 -5.43
CA HIS A 125 -4.43 -1.18 -5.13
C HIS A 125 -4.66 -2.68 -4.98
N TYR A 126 -3.77 -3.51 -5.50
CA TYR A 126 -3.97 -4.94 -5.54
C TYR A 126 -3.45 -5.61 -4.28
N ASN A 127 -4.37 -6.00 -3.37
CA ASN A 127 -4.05 -6.77 -2.16
C ASN A 127 -2.73 -6.33 -1.52
N LEU A 128 -2.58 -5.01 -1.34
CA LEU A 128 -1.36 -4.47 -0.77
C LEU A 128 -1.10 -5.16 0.57
N ARG A 129 -0.02 -5.91 0.62
CA ARG A 129 0.43 -6.61 1.81
C ARG A 129 1.59 -5.86 2.41
N MET A 130 2.79 -6.31 2.15
CA MET A 130 3.98 -5.59 2.56
C MET A 130 4.60 -4.87 1.37
N THR A 131 5.12 -3.70 1.64
CA THR A 131 5.88 -2.91 0.68
C THR A 131 7.22 -2.58 1.31
N GLN A 132 8.30 -3.06 0.72
CA GLN A 132 9.65 -2.71 1.16
C GLN A 132 10.15 -1.52 0.36
N ILE A 133 10.56 -0.48 1.06
CA ILE A 133 11.13 0.73 0.48
C ILE A 133 12.60 0.81 0.83
N LEU A 134 13.46 0.85 -0.19
CA LEU A 134 14.89 1.12 -0.07
C LEU A 134 15.21 2.45 -0.72
N GLN A 135 16.12 3.19 -0.14
CA GLN A 135 16.45 4.54 -0.58
C GLN A 135 17.95 4.78 -0.53
N ASP A 136 18.46 5.45 -1.55
CA ASP A 136 19.77 6.09 -1.55
C ASP A 136 19.65 7.60 -1.83
N ASP A 137 20.75 8.30 -2.05
CA ASP A 137 20.77 9.75 -2.28
C ASP A 137 20.14 10.16 -3.63
N PHE A 138 19.90 9.20 -4.54
CA PHE A 138 19.49 9.50 -5.92
C PHE A 138 18.11 8.92 -6.26
N LYS A 139 17.68 7.90 -5.53
CA LYS A 139 16.47 7.17 -5.88
C LYS A 139 15.86 6.43 -4.69
N VAL A 140 14.59 6.13 -4.84
CA VAL A 140 13.81 5.25 -3.97
C VAL A 140 13.38 4.05 -4.80
N ALA A 141 13.60 2.84 -4.29
CA ALA A 141 13.08 1.60 -4.85
C ALA A 141 11.91 1.12 -3.98
N VAL A 142 10.72 1.06 -4.56
CA VAL A 142 9.53 0.49 -3.94
C VAL A 142 9.38 -0.94 -4.43
N MET A 143 9.52 -1.90 -3.52
CA MET A 143 9.44 -3.33 -3.80
C MET A 143 8.14 -3.88 -3.24
N TYR A 144 7.40 -4.59 -4.08
CA TYR A 144 6.09 -5.13 -3.76
C TYR A 144 6.18 -6.62 -3.44
N GLU A 145 5.42 -7.08 -2.48
CA GLU A 145 5.33 -8.51 -2.13
C GLU A 145 4.78 -9.34 -3.29
N TYR A 146 3.72 -8.85 -3.94
CA TYR A 146 3.12 -9.53 -5.07
C TYR A 146 4.03 -9.45 -6.32
N ASP A 147 4.26 -10.59 -6.95
CA ASP A 147 5.03 -10.77 -8.20
C ASP A 147 6.49 -10.28 -8.11
N LYS A 148 6.98 -9.99 -6.88
CA LYS A 148 8.35 -9.50 -6.60
C LYS A 148 8.80 -8.37 -7.53
N ARG A 149 7.90 -7.51 -7.93
CA ARG A 149 8.20 -6.36 -8.78
C ARG A 149 8.71 -5.18 -7.96
N PHE A 150 9.43 -4.31 -8.62
CA PHE A 150 9.88 -3.07 -8.02
C PHE A 150 9.70 -1.91 -8.99
N ARG A 151 9.56 -0.72 -8.42
CA ARG A 151 9.50 0.55 -9.13
C ARG A 151 10.63 1.44 -8.63
N THR A 152 11.26 2.17 -9.54
CA THR A 152 12.28 3.18 -9.20
C THR A 152 11.67 4.55 -9.30
N ILE A 153 11.80 5.34 -8.23
CA ILE A 153 11.45 6.75 -8.15
C ILE A 153 12.78 7.51 -8.08
N TRP A 154 13.02 8.41 -9.01
CA TRP A 154 14.23 9.20 -9.02
C TRP A 154 14.08 10.46 -8.17
N THR A 155 15.02 10.69 -7.26
CA THR A 155 15.04 11.82 -6.32
C THR A 155 16.25 12.73 -6.51
N ASP A 156 16.96 12.59 -7.60
CA ASP A 156 18.20 13.31 -7.95
C ASP A 156 17.99 14.66 -8.65
N GLY A 157 16.74 15.15 -8.67
CA GLY A 157 16.39 16.44 -9.27
C GLY A 157 16.19 16.43 -10.78
N ARG A 158 16.19 15.23 -11.42
CA ARG A 158 15.85 15.12 -12.84
C ARG A 158 14.45 15.60 -13.15
N GLU A 159 14.22 15.94 -14.41
CA GLU A 159 12.90 16.34 -14.88
C GLU A 159 12.00 15.11 -15.09
N LEU A 160 10.70 15.26 -14.79
CA LEU A 160 9.69 14.30 -15.21
C LEU A 160 9.67 14.27 -16.75
N PRO A 161 9.59 13.10 -17.40
CA PRO A 161 9.39 13.02 -18.84
C PRO A 161 8.10 13.71 -19.29
N VAL A 162 7.94 13.90 -20.59
CA VAL A 162 6.73 14.48 -21.18
C VAL A 162 6.03 13.40 -22.02
N LEU A 163 4.72 13.25 -21.85
CA LEU A 163 3.92 12.39 -22.70
C LEU A 163 3.94 12.90 -24.14
N VAL A 164 4.17 12.01 -25.07
CA VAL A 164 4.19 12.28 -26.51
C VAL A 164 3.53 11.09 -27.24
N ASP A 165 3.22 11.27 -28.51
CA ASP A 165 2.76 10.15 -29.33
C ASP A 165 3.80 9.02 -29.35
N GLY A 166 3.36 7.80 -29.05
CA GLY A 166 4.19 6.62 -28.95
C GLY A 166 5.00 6.46 -27.63
N GLY A 167 4.70 7.25 -26.57
CA GLY A 167 5.28 7.04 -25.25
C GLY A 167 5.68 8.30 -24.50
N VAL A 168 6.92 8.41 -24.05
CA VAL A 168 7.44 9.55 -23.27
C VAL A 168 8.72 10.11 -23.87
N ARG A 169 8.86 11.43 -23.87
CA ARG A 169 10.12 12.12 -24.18
C ARG A 169 10.87 12.36 -22.88
N LEU A 170 12.07 11.82 -22.78
CA LEU A 170 12.91 11.96 -21.60
C LEU A 170 13.50 13.37 -21.52
N GLY A 171 13.38 14.01 -20.35
CA GLY A 171 13.89 15.34 -20.07
C GLY A 171 15.32 15.34 -19.55
N LYS A 172 15.74 16.49 -19.01
CA LYS A 172 17.06 16.66 -18.40
C LYS A 172 17.27 15.68 -17.23
N GLY A 173 18.48 15.18 -17.10
CA GLY A 173 18.87 14.24 -16.04
C GLY A 173 18.78 12.77 -16.43
N TRP A 174 18.20 12.44 -17.59
CA TRP A 174 18.09 11.08 -18.10
C TRP A 174 19.32 10.61 -18.89
N GLY A 175 20.46 11.21 -18.61
CA GLY A 175 21.75 10.86 -19.22
C GLY A 175 21.75 11.00 -20.74
N SER A 176 22.38 10.08 -21.43
CA SER A 176 22.45 10.05 -22.92
C SER A 176 21.07 9.86 -23.58
N ASP A 177 20.07 9.45 -22.83
CA ASP A 177 18.70 9.23 -23.32
C ASP A 177 17.84 10.51 -23.29
N SER A 178 18.38 11.62 -22.72
CA SER A 178 17.67 12.90 -22.70
C SER A 178 17.34 13.38 -24.13
N GLY A 179 16.07 13.78 -24.33
CA GLY A 179 15.53 14.15 -25.65
C GLY A 179 14.96 12.99 -26.49
N HIS A 180 15.29 11.75 -26.16
CA HIS A 180 14.76 10.60 -26.86
C HIS A 180 13.32 10.26 -26.42
N VAL A 181 12.55 9.70 -27.35
CA VAL A 181 11.26 9.08 -27.05
C VAL A 181 11.48 7.65 -26.63
N ARG A 182 10.82 7.25 -25.53
CA ARG A 182 10.85 5.88 -25.01
C ARG A 182 9.41 5.37 -24.89
N GLU A 183 9.28 4.07 -25.02
CA GLU A 183 7.99 3.39 -24.85
C GLU A 183 7.47 3.51 -23.41
N SER A 184 6.18 3.43 -23.26
CA SER A 184 5.50 3.27 -21.96
C SER A 184 5.98 2.01 -21.25
N ARG A 185 5.92 2.01 -19.92
CA ARG A 185 6.35 0.90 -19.06
C ARG A 185 5.22 0.48 -18.14
N PHE A 186 5.18 -0.78 -17.74
CA PHE A 186 4.19 -1.24 -16.75
C PHE A 186 4.19 -0.42 -15.47
N TYR A 187 5.35 0.07 -15.02
CA TYR A 187 5.49 0.87 -13.79
C TYR A 187 5.81 2.35 -14.06
N GLY A 188 5.68 2.78 -15.30
CA GLY A 188 5.89 4.17 -15.71
C GLY A 188 7.29 4.73 -15.43
N TYR A 189 7.36 6.05 -15.43
CA TYR A 189 8.55 6.85 -15.14
C TYR A 189 8.23 7.76 -13.95
N SER A 190 8.89 7.54 -12.83
CA SER A 190 8.60 8.23 -11.57
C SER A 190 9.73 9.16 -11.17
N VAL A 191 9.38 10.39 -10.79
CA VAL A 191 10.30 11.39 -10.22
C VAL A 191 9.70 11.88 -8.90
N GLY A 192 10.51 11.89 -7.86
CA GLY A 192 10.13 12.31 -6.51
C GLY A 192 10.88 13.57 -6.06
N ARG A 193 10.21 14.39 -5.26
CA ARG A 193 10.78 15.59 -4.65
C ARG A 193 10.36 15.69 -3.19
N TRP A 194 11.31 15.92 -2.32
CA TRP A 194 11.04 16.25 -0.93
C TRP A 194 10.49 17.66 -0.84
N THR A 195 9.28 17.81 -0.31
CA THR A 195 8.62 19.11 -0.12
C THR A 195 8.88 19.68 1.27
N ASP A 196 9.18 18.81 2.22
CA ASP A 196 9.63 19.12 3.57
C ASP A 196 10.46 17.94 4.12
N ASP A 197 10.82 17.99 5.41
CA ASP A 197 11.68 16.98 6.03
C ASP A 197 11.09 15.55 6.01
N ASN A 198 9.77 15.42 5.93
CA ASN A 198 9.06 14.15 6.11
C ASN A 198 8.13 13.79 4.95
N THR A 199 8.01 14.65 3.94
CA THR A 199 7.06 14.47 2.84
C THR A 199 7.76 14.37 1.49
N LEU A 200 7.63 13.21 0.85
CA LEU A 200 8.06 12.97 -0.53
C LEU A 200 6.83 13.00 -1.44
N VAL A 201 6.82 13.89 -2.41
CA VAL A 201 5.81 13.91 -3.50
C VAL A 201 6.43 13.29 -4.73
N VAL A 202 5.69 12.35 -5.34
CA VAL A 202 6.11 11.57 -6.51
C VAL A 202 5.12 11.78 -7.64
N GLU A 203 5.62 12.07 -8.82
CA GLU A 203 4.84 12.11 -10.05
C GLU A 203 5.27 10.97 -10.97
N THR A 204 4.29 10.26 -11.53
CA THR A 204 4.50 9.13 -12.43
C THR A 204 3.66 9.29 -13.69
N ILE A 205 4.28 9.08 -14.86
CA ILE A 205 3.64 9.06 -16.17
C ILE A 205 4.18 7.93 -17.03
N GLY A 206 3.61 7.73 -18.22
CA GLY A 206 4.10 6.77 -19.20
C GLY A 206 3.86 5.32 -18.77
N THR A 207 2.72 5.04 -18.16
CA THR A 207 2.24 3.70 -17.89
C THR A 207 1.70 3.04 -19.17
N MET A 208 1.48 1.73 -19.14
CA MET A 208 0.86 1.00 -20.24
C MET A 208 -0.60 1.41 -20.44
N PRO A 209 -1.15 1.27 -21.65
CA PRO A 209 -2.53 1.61 -21.95
C PRO A 209 -3.55 0.66 -21.30
N GLU A 210 -4.82 1.04 -21.42
CA GLU A 210 -5.99 0.42 -20.76
C GLU A 210 -6.23 -1.06 -21.09
N ASP A 211 -5.75 -1.53 -22.22
CA ASP A 211 -5.80 -2.94 -22.62
C ASP A 211 -4.72 -3.81 -21.98
N ARG A 212 -3.73 -3.20 -21.34
CA ARG A 212 -2.59 -3.87 -20.68
C ARG A 212 -2.59 -3.72 -19.17
N VAL A 213 -3.10 -2.61 -18.65
CA VAL A 213 -3.12 -2.29 -17.21
C VAL A 213 -4.47 -1.70 -16.83
N TRP A 214 -5.11 -2.27 -15.83
CA TRP A 214 -6.28 -1.69 -15.19
C TRP A 214 -5.86 -0.89 -13.96
N LEU A 215 -6.74 -0.02 -13.46
CA LEU A 215 -6.50 0.70 -12.23
C LEU A 215 -6.56 -0.22 -11.01
N ASP A 216 -7.56 -1.11 -10.98
CA ASP A 216 -7.81 -2.01 -9.85
C ASP A 216 -8.45 -3.34 -10.30
N SER A 217 -8.72 -4.25 -9.36
CA SER A 217 -9.34 -5.55 -9.62
C SER A 217 -10.83 -5.47 -9.94
N THR A 218 -11.43 -4.29 -9.80
CA THR A 218 -12.86 -4.07 -10.12
C THR A 218 -13.08 -3.59 -11.55
N GLY A 219 -12.01 -3.54 -12.36
CA GLY A 219 -12.09 -3.20 -13.78
C GLY A 219 -12.04 -1.72 -14.10
N ARG A 220 -11.78 -0.84 -13.13
CA ARG A 220 -11.62 0.59 -13.42
C ARG A 220 -10.47 0.82 -14.38
N PRO A 221 -10.65 1.59 -15.45
CA PRO A 221 -9.60 1.81 -16.44
C PRO A 221 -8.65 2.94 -16.04
N ILE A 222 -7.44 2.86 -16.58
CA ILE A 222 -6.51 3.99 -16.77
C ILE A 222 -6.02 3.95 -18.20
N SER A 223 -5.50 5.06 -18.70
CA SER A 223 -4.88 5.12 -20.03
C SER A 223 -3.38 5.39 -19.95
N ASP A 224 -2.74 5.36 -21.12
CA ASP A 224 -1.35 5.79 -21.28
C ASP A 224 -1.11 7.29 -21.04
N GLN A 225 -2.19 8.07 -20.92
CA GLN A 225 -2.16 9.51 -20.61
C GLN A 225 -2.26 9.82 -19.11
N VAL A 226 -2.39 8.80 -18.28
CA VAL A 226 -2.51 8.99 -16.85
C VAL A 226 -1.26 9.62 -16.25
N LYS A 227 -1.48 10.61 -15.39
CA LYS A 227 -0.52 11.13 -14.43
C LYS A 227 -0.97 10.74 -13.02
N VAL A 228 -0.10 10.05 -12.31
CA VAL A 228 -0.33 9.69 -10.90
C VAL A 228 0.54 10.55 -10.01
N THR A 229 -0.07 11.16 -9.01
CA THR A 229 0.64 11.91 -7.97
C THR A 229 0.48 11.20 -6.65
N GLU A 230 1.60 10.81 -6.05
CA GLU A 230 1.64 10.16 -4.74
C GLU A 230 2.29 11.10 -3.71
N THR A 231 1.80 11.03 -2.49
CA THR A 231 2.40 11.72 -1.35
C THR A 231 2.70 10.70 -0.27
N PHE A 232 3.96 10.53 0.04
CA PHE A 232 4.43 9.73 1.18
C PHE A 232 4.79 10.69 2.31
N HIS A 233 3.99 10.69 3.36
CA HIS A 233 4.24 11.51 4.55
C HIS A 233 4.63 10.60 5.72
N ARG A 234 5.87 10.68 6.16
CA ARG A 234 6.34 9.94 7.33
C ARG A 234 5.98 10.67 8.60
N VAL A 235 4.93 10.23 9.27
CA VAL A 235 4.36 10.86 10.47
C VAL A 235 5.33 10.81 11.65
N ASP A 236 5.96 9.65 11.85
CA ASP A 236 6.96 9.38 12.88
C ASP A 236 7.87 8.22 12.44
N GLN A 237 8.69 7.70 13.34
CA GLN A 237 9.58 6.58 13.02
C GLN A 237 8.82 5.33 12.56
N GLY A 238 7.65 5.07 13.09
CA GLY A 238 6.89 3.83 12.89
C GLY A 238 5.69 3.95 11.95
N HIS A 239 5.34 5.15 11.51
CA HIS A 239 4.13 5.37 10.72
C HIS A 239 4.38 6.20 9.47
N LEU A 240 3.76 5.74 8.37
CA LEU A 240 3.76 6.40 7.07
C LEU A 240 2.31 6.56 6.60
N GLU A 241 1.95 7.74 6.11
CA GLU A 241 0.70 8.00 5.39
C GLU A 241 0.99 8.07 3.89
N TRP A 242 0.17 7.39 3.10
CA TRP A 242 0.31 7.32 1.65
C TRP A 242 -0.98 7.79 0.98
N THR A 243 -0.90 8.86 0.21
CA THR A 243 -2.00 9.40 -0.59
C THR A 243 -1.67 9.24 -2.06
N GLU A 244 -2.67 8.86 -2.87
CA GLU A 244 -2.54 8.75 -4.32
C GLU A 244 -3.71 9.44 -5.02
N MET A 245 -3.37 10.26 -6.02
CA MET A 245 -4.29 10.97 -6.88
C MET A 245 -4.04 10.60 -8.35
N ILE A 246 -5.11 10.41 -9.09
CA ILE A 246 -5.10 10.12 -10.54
C ILE A 246 -5.63 11.32 -11.31
N ASP A 247 -4.91 11.69 -12.35
CA ASP A 247 -5.33 12.64 -13.39
C ASP A 247 -5.14 11.94 -14.74
N ASP A 248 -6.27 11.53 -15.34
CA ASP A 248 -6.31 10.84 -16.62
C ASP A 248 -7.42 11.46 -17.49
N PRO A 249 -7.10 12.47 -18.30
CA PRO A 249 -8.08 13.22 -19.06
C PRO A 249 -8.76 12.42 -20.18
N LYS A 250 -8.18 11.26 -20.56
CA LYS A 250 -8.80 10.35 -21.52
C LYS A 250 -9.94 9.55 -20.87
N ILE A 251 -9.76 9.17 -19.61
CA ILE A 251 -10.68 8.29 -18.87
C ILE A 251 -11.63 9.09 -17.96
N TYR A 252 -11.14 10.15 -17.28
CA TYR A 252 -11.89 10.91 -16.28
C TYR A 252 -11.98 12.38 -16.65
N THR A 253 -13.12 13.00 -16.35
CA THR A 253 -13.37 14.44 -16.63
C THR A 253 -12.69 15.37 -15.62
N LYS A 254 -12.18 14.83 -14.52
CA LYS A 254 -11.41 15.56 -13.49
C LYS A 254 -10.54 14.61 -12.69
N PRO A 255 -9.44 15.10 -12.10
CA PRO A 255 -8.63 14.31 -11.15
C PRO A 255 -9.46 13.84 -9.95
N TRP A 256 -9.05 12.71 -9.37
CA TRP A 256 -9.66 12.17 -8.17
C TRP A 256 -8.64 11.37 -7.32
N ILE A 257 -8.92 11.24 -6.03
CA ILE A 257 -8.06 10.56 -5.07
C ILE A 257 -8.47 9.09 -5.00
N THR A 258 -7.52 8.19 -5.27
CA THR A 258 -7.70 6.74 -5.18
C THR A 258 -7.41 6.21 -3.78
N MET A 259 -6.41 6.80 -3.12
CA MET A 259 -6.06 6.53 -1.72
C MET A 259 -5.91 7.84 -0.98
N ASP A 260 -6.55 7.95 0.18
CA ASP A 260 -6.44 9.13 1.04
C ASP A 260 -5.80 8.75 2.37
N LYS A 261 -4.55 9.15 2.58
CA LYS A 261 -3.78 8.97 3.83
C LYS A 261 -3.84 7.53 4.35
N MET A 262 -3.59 6.57 3.44
CA MET A 262 -3.49 5.18 3.85
C MET A 262 -2.37 5.03 4.87
N ARG A 263 -2.72 4.52 6.04
CA ARG A 263 -1.78 4.36 7.14
C ARG A 263 -1.03 3.05 7.02
N MET A 264 0.30 3.17 7.07
CA MET A 264 1.24 2.06 7.05
C MET A 264 2.04 2.04 8.34
N ILE A 265 2.29 0.85 8.86
CA ILE A 265 3.09 0.61 10.07
C ILE A 265 4.43 0.01 9.64
N LEU A 266 5.51 0.49 10.24
CA LEU A 266 6.84 -0.06 10.05
C LEU A 266 6.91 -1.46 10.70
N ALA A 267 7.21 -2.46 9.89
CA ALA A 267 7.42 -3.83 10.35
C ALA A 267 8.78 -3.98 11.07
N ASP A 268 8.95 -5.09 11.78
CA ASP A 268 10.25 -5.44 12.40
C ASP A 268 11.34 -5.48 11.31
N PRO A 269 12.55 -4.97 11.57
CA PRO A 269 13.66 -4.97 10.62
C PRO A 269 14.05 -6.35 10.06
N HIS A 270 13.73 -7.41 10.78
CA HIS A 270 13.99 -8.80 10.37
C HIS A 270 12.79 -9.44 9.62
N THR A 271 11.74 -8.67 9.37
CA THR A 271 10.59 -9.17 8.62
C THR A 271 10.99 -9.48 7.18
N ASP A 272 10.82 -10.73 6.79
CA ASP A 272 10.98 -11.15 5.40
C ASP A 272 9.68 -10.89 4.62
N VAL A 273 9.81 -10.34 3.43
CA VAL A 273 8.69 -10.11 2.53
C VAL A 273 8.40 -11.39 1.76
N MET A 274 7.20 -11.92 1.94
CA MET A 274 6.79 -13.19 1.31
C MET A 274 6.96 -13.15 -0.21
N GLU A 275 7.17 -14.33 -0.77
CA GLU A 275 7.29 -14.53 -2.20
C GLU A 275 5.92 -14.92 -2.78
N MET A 276 5.39 -14.08 -3.64
CA MET A 276 4.13 -14.34 -4.35
C MET A 276 4.33 -14.09 -5.84
N TYR A 277 4.04 -15.11 -6.65
CA TYR A 277 4.14 -15.02 -8.11
C TYR A 277 2.84 -15.41 -8.78
N CYS A 278 2.54 -14.78 -9.90
CA CYS A 278 1.57 -15.29 -10.83
C CYS A 278 2.18 -16.48 -11.60
N SER A 279 1.49 -17.60 -11.61
CA SER A 279 1.91 -18.80 -12.34
C SER A 279 0.99 -19.02 -13.55
N PRO A 280 1.48 -18.89 -14.79
CA PRO A 280 0.66 -19.12 -15.98
C PRO A 280 0.04 -20.52 -16.02
N VAL A 281 0.76 -21.52 -15.49
CA VAL A 281 0.26 -22.92 -15.46
C VAL A 281 -0.90 -23.06 -14.46
N GLU A 282 -0.84 -22.38 -13.32
CA GLU A 282 -1.93 -22.40 -12.34
C GLU A 282 -3.14 -21.62 -12.84
N MET A 283 -2.91 -20.49 -13.50
CA MET A 283 -3.99 -19.72 -14.13
C MET A 283 -4.67 -20.53 -15.22
N GLN A 284 -3.93 -21.27 -16.07
CA GLN A 284 -4.51 -22.16 -17.06
C GLN A 284 -5.38 -23.22 -16.40
N LYS A 285 -4.91 -23.87 -15.32
CA LYS A 285 -5.69 -24.86 -14.58
C LYS A 285 -6.95 -24.25 -13.95
N TYR A 286 -6.84 -23.04 -13.42
CA TYR A 286 -8.01 -22.32 -12.92
C TYR A 286 -9.07 -22.14 -14.01
N TYR A 287 -8.67 -21.74 -15.22
CA TYR A 287 -9.57 -21.62 -16.37
C TYR A 287 -10.21 -22.93 -16.78
N GLU A 288 -9.44 -24.01 -16.84
CA GLU A 288 -9.94 -25.35 -17.16
C GLU A 288 -11.01 -25.82 -16.17
N LEU A 289 -10.86 -25.44 -14.89
CA LEU A 289 -11.77 -25.84 -13.82
C LEU A 289 -12.97 -24.90 -13.65
N TYR A 290 -12.74 -23.59 -13.73
CA TYR A 290 -13.72 -22.57 -13.33
C TYR A 290 -14.12 -21.62 -14.45
N GLY A 291 -13.32 -21.48 -15.49
CA GLY A 291 -13.59 -20.59 -16.63
C GLY A 291 -14.62 -21.12 -17.63
N ASN A 292 -15.27 -22.26 -17.34
CA ASN A 292 -16.29 -22.85 -18.18
C ASN A 292 -17.68 -22.72 -17.53
N ASP A 293 -18.64 -22.15 -18.24
CA ASP A 293 -20.02 -22.04 -17.78
C ASP A 293 -20.65 -23.38 -17.38
N ALA A 294 -20.19 -24.49 -17.98
CA ALA A 294 -20.63 -25.83 -17.66
C ALA A 294 -20.02 -26.41 -16.36
N SER A 295 -19.06 -25.73 -15.75
CA SER A 295 -18.42 -26.19 -14.51
C SER A 295 -19.38 -26.22 -13.31
N GLY A 296 -20.50 -25.49 -13.37
CA GLY A 296 -21.50 -25.40 -12.31
C GLY A 296 -21.05 -24.54 -11.11
N VAL A 297 -19.87 -23.95 -11.14
CA VAL A 297 -19.33 -23.15 -10.03
C VAL A 297 -20.16 -21.89 -9.80
N ASP A 298 -20.69 -21.30 -10.87
CA ASP A 298 -21.46 -20.05 -10.83
C ASP A 298 -22.97 -20.26 -10.79
N ASN A 299 -23.44 -21.49 -10.64
CA ASN A 299 -24.86 -21.83 -10.59
C ASN A 299 -25.42 -21.84 -9.15
N LYS A 300 -24.82 -21.09 -8.22
CA LYS A 300 -25.30 -20.96 -6.84
C LYS A 300 -25.95 -19.64 -6.57
#